data_5e92dc2210e53b1462458bc2c457b8ef
#
_entry.id   5e92dc2210e53b1462458bc2c457b8ef
#
_cell.length_a   1.000
_cell.length_b   1.000
_cell.length_c   1.000
_cell.angle_alpha   90.00
_cell.angle_beta   90.00
_cell.angle_gamma   90.00
#
_symmetry.space_group_name_H-M   'P 1'
#
loop_
_entity.id
_entity.type
_entity.pdbx_description
1 polymer ?
#
loop_
_entity_poly.entity_id
_entity_poly.type
_entity_poly.pdbx_seq_one_letter_code
_entity_poly.pdbx_strand_id
1 'polypeptide(L)'
;MNDNQKIENCIDLYYEGCCESDPVKIKQAFDENAMISGYLPDGLHEMNLDEFAGFVEAQQPSPKEKGDESFLEILSCEIVGNTAIVQIREAYLGMVFIDSFSFLKKDETWRIYTKLFHVES
;
A
#
# COMPACT_ATOMS: atom_id res chain seq x y z
N MET A 1 -17.46 2.42 13.21
CA MET A 1 -16.10 2.81 12.79
C MET A 1 -16.18 4.09 11.95
N ASN A 2 -15.39 5.09 12.29
CA ASN A 2 -15.37 6.34 11.51
C ASN A 2 -14.47 6.19 10.28
N ASP A 3 -14.47 7.19 9.39
CA ASP A 3 -13.71 7.12 8.15
C ASP A 3 -12.19 7.00 8.38
N ASN A 4 -11.65 7.70 9.38
CA ASN A 4 -10.21 7.58 9.70
C ASN A 4 -9.84 6.15 10.06
N GLN A 5 -10.64 5.48 10.87
CA GLN A 5 -10.38 4.10 11.27
C GLN A 5 -10.50 3.14 10.09
N LYS A 6 -11.48 3.37 9.20
CA LYS A 6 -11.63 2.54 8.00
C LYS A 6 -10.42 2.66 7.08
N ILE A 7 -9.90 3.88 6.91
CA ILE A 7 -8.71 4.13 6.11
C ILE A 7 -7.48 3.46 6.76
N GLU A 8 -7.32 3.61 8.07
CA GLU A 8 -6.22 2.96 8.80
C GLU A 8 -6.28 1.45 8.65
N ASN A 9 -7.47 0.85 8.77
CA ASN A 9 -7.65 -0.58 8.60
C ASN A 9 -7.30 -1.02 7.18
N CYS A 10 -7.63 -0.22 6.18
CA CYS A 10 -7.28 -0.51 4.79
C CYS A 10 -5.75 -0.48 4.59
N ILE A 11 -5.07 0.49 5.18
CA ILE A 11 -3.61 0.59 5.14
C ILE A 11 -2.97 -0.61 5.84
N ASP A 12 -3.51 -1.01 6.99
CA ASP A 12 -3.02 -2.19 7.72
C ASP A 12 -3.18 -3.46 6.87
N LEU A 13 -4.32 -3.62 6.20
CA LEU A 13 -4.57 -4.75 5.32
C LEU A 13 -3.57 -4.78 4.15
N TYR A 14 -3.34 -3.62 3.56
CA TYR A 14 -2.34 -3.47 2.51
C TYR A 14 -0.96 -3.92 3.00
N TYR A 15 -0.54 -3.43 4.15
CA TYR A 15 0.79 -3.74 4.67
C TYR A 15 0.93 -5.21 5.09
N GLU A 16 -0.11 -5.78 5.69
CA GLU A 16 -0.14 -7.22 5.97
C GLU A 16 0.04 -8.03 4.68
N GLY A 17 -0.66 -7.63 3.62
CA GLY A 17 -0.52 -8.27 2.31
C GLY A 17 0.91 -8.22 1.81
N CYS A 18 1.58 -7.08 1.93
CA CYS A 18 2.98 -6.94 1.55
C CYS A 18 3.89 -7.86 2.38
N CYS A 19 3.74 -7.85 3.69
CA CYS A 19 4.60 -8.63 4.59
C CYS A 19 4.39 -10.14 4.45
N GLU A 20 3.17 -10.56 4.13
CA GLU A 20 2.83 -11.98 3.97
C GLU A 20 2.94 -12.46 2.52
N SER A 21 3.27 -11.58 1.60
CA SER A 21 3.27 -11.87 0.14
C SER A 21 1.93 -12.44 -0.32
N ASP A 22 0.84 -11.84 0.19
CA ASP A 22 -0.53 -12.31 -0.01
C ASP A 22 -1.26 -11.44 -1.04
N PRO A 23 -1.43 -11.93 -2.29
CA PRO A 23 -2.09 -11.15 -3.33
C PRO A 23 -3.58 -10.91 -3.07
N VAL A 24 -4.22 -11.77 -2.28
CA VAL A 24 -5.66 -11.60 -1.95
C VAL A 24 -5.84 -10.38 -1.07
N LYS A 25 -5.03 -10.22 -0.03
CA LYS A 25 -5.09 -9.04 0.85
C LYS A 25 -4.77 -7.77 0.08
N ILE A 26 -3.80 -7.81 -0.82
CA ILE A 26 -3.47 -6.68 -1.68
C ILE A 26 -4.70 -6.27 -2.50
N LYS A 27 -5.35 -7.22 -3.18
CA LYS A 27 -6.52 -6.92 -4.01
C LYS A 27 -7.72 -6.43 -3.20
N GLN A 28 -7.82 -6.82 -1.94
CA GLN A 28 -8.87 -6.33 -1.05
C GLN A 28 -8.65 -4.87 -0.62
N ALA A 29 -7.38 -4.45 -0.49
CA ALA A 29 -7.05 -3.10 -0.06
C ALA A 29 -7.14 -2.06 -1.18
N PHE A 30 -7.02 -2.47 -2.43
CA PHE A 30 -6.99 -1.57 -3.59
C PHE A 30 -8.30 -1.61 -4.38
N ASP A 31 -8.63 -0.47 -5.00
CA ASP A 31 -9.67 -0.41 -6.02
C ASP A 31 -9.22 -1.20 -7.24
N GLU A 32 -10.15 -1.83 -7.95
CA GLU A 32 -9.81 -2.67 -9.11
C GLU A 32 -9.12 -1.91 -10.24
N ASN A 33 -9.30 -0.59 -10.30
CA ASN A 33 -8.69 0.27 -11.31
C ASN A 33 -7.43 0.97 -10.81
N ALA A 34 -6.91 0.55 -9.66
CA ALA A 34 -5.78 1.23 -9.04
C ALA A 34 -4.52 1.18 -9.89
N MET A 35 -3.72 2.24 -9.78
CA MET A 35 -2.39 2.34 -10.38
C MET A 35 -1.36 2.48 -9.28
N ILE A 36 -0.27 1.74 -9.40
CA ILE A 36 0.82 1.74 -8.44
C ILE A 36 2.11 2.09 -9.17
N SER A 37 2.68 3.24 -8.86
CA SER A 37 3.85 3.73 -9.56
C SER A 37 4.85 4.33 -8.58
N GLY A 38 6.12 4.26 -8.93
CA GLY A 38 7.14 4.87 -8.07
C GLY A 38 8.54 4.50 -8.47
N TYR A 39 9.46 4.92 -7.62
CA TYR A 39 10.89 4.77 -7.89
C TYR A 39 11.53 3.78 -6.93
N LEU A 40 12.16 2.76 -7.50
CA LEU A 40 13.11 1.89 -6.83
C LEU A 40 14.51 2.36 -7.22
N PRO A 41 15.58 1.81 -6.61
CA PRO A 41 16.94 2.24 -6.97
C PRO A 41 17.26 2.15 -8.46
N ASP A 42 16.61 1.24 -9.20
CA ASP A 42 16.84 1.06 -10.63
C ASP A 42 15.98 1.96 -11.54
N GLY A 43 15.09 2.76 -10.96
CA GLY A 43 14.27 3.72 -11.72
C GLY A 43 12.78 3.58 -11.51
N LEU A 44 12.02 4.13 -12.47
CA LEU A 44 10.56 4.18 -12.42
C LEU A 44 9.92 2.82 -12.71
N HIS A 45 8.94 2.47 -11.88
CA HIS A 45 8.09 1.30 -12.08
C HIS A 45 6.63 1.75 -12.14
N GLU A 46 5.88 1.22 -13.08
CA GLU A 46 4.45 1.53 -13.24
C GLU A 46 3.69 0.21 -13.35
N MET A 47 2.71 -0.01 -12.49
CA MET A 47 1.98 -1.27 -12.41
C MET A 47 0.49 -1.02 -12.25
N ASN A 48 -0.33 -1.90 -12.85
CA ASN A 48 -1.74 -1.99 -12.48
C ASN A 48 -1.86 -2.90 -11.25
N LEU A 49 -3.08 -3.10 -10.76
CA LEU A 49 -3.30 -3.88 -9.55
C LEU A 49 -2.85 -5.35 -9.71
N ASP A 50 -3.18 -5.98 -10.83
CA ASP A 50 -2.77 -7.39 -11.05
C ASP A 50 -1.26 -7.54 -11.08
N GLU A 51 -0.57 -6.60 -11.72
CA GLU A 51 0.88 -6.61 -11.78
C GLU A 51 1.50 -6.41 -10.39
N PHE A 52 0.95 -5.49 -9.61
CA PHE A 52 1.45 -5.26 -8.25
C PHE A 52 1.19 -6.46 -7.35
N ALA A 53 0.00 -7.04 -7.41
CA ALA A 53 -0.32 -8.24 -6.63
C ALA A 53 0.61 -9.39 -6.99
N GLY A 54 0.92 -9.56 -8.29
CA GLY A 54 1.87 -10.55 -8.76
C GLY A 54 3.29 -10.29 -8.27
N PHE A 55 3.71 -9.02 -8.26
CA PHE A 55 5.00 -8.64 -7.71
C PHE A 55 5.12 -9.03 -6.23
N VAL A 56 4.08 -8.71 -5.44
CA VAL A 56 4.04 -9.02 -4.01
C VAL A 56 4.08 -10.54 -3.79
N GLU A 57 3.25 -11.26 -4.53
CA GLU A 57 3.20 -12.74 -4.43
C GLU A 57 4.53 -13.40 -4.73
N ALA A 58 5.29 -12.84 -5.67
CA ALA A 58 6.58 -13.38 -6.09
C ALA A 58 7.69 -13.26 -5.03
N GLN A 59 7.48 -12.47 -3.98
CA GLN A 59 8.46 -12.30 -2.89
C GLN A 59 8.40 -13.51 -1.96
N GLN A 60 9.14 -14.57 -2.32
CA GLN A 60 9.16 -15.82 -1.53
C GLN A 60 10.59 -16.18 -1.16
N PRO A 61 10.85 -16.54 0.11
CA PRO A 61 9.89 -16.50 1.23
C PRO A 61 9.44 -15.07 1.51
N SER A 62 8.26 -14.92 2.15
CA SER A 62 7.72 -13.59 2.42
C SER A 62 8.63 -12.81 3.39
N PRO A 63 8.54 -11.47 3.40
CA PRO A 63 9.26 -10.67 4.39
C PRO A 63 9.02 -11.15 5.82
N LYS A 64 7.78 -11.51 6.14
CA LYS A 64 7.42 -12.02 7.46
C LYS A 64 8.14 -13.33 7.77
N GLU A 65 8.19 -14.27 6.83
CA GLU A 65 8.89 -15.54 7.00
C GLU A 65 10.40 -15.36 7.15
N LYS A 66 10.97 -14.41 6.44
CA LYS A 66 12.41 -14.10 6.52
C LYS A 66 12.78 -13.36 7.81
N GLY A 67 11.78 -12.81 8.52
CA GLY A 67 12.03 -11.99 9.69
C GLY A 67 12.57 -10.61 9.35
N ASP A 68 12.22 -10.07 8.17
CA ASP A 68 12.62 -8.72 7.78
C ASP A 68 12.06 -7.69 8.77
N GLU A 69 12.78 -6.58 8.95
CA GLU A 69 12.29 -5.46 9.74
C GLU A 69 10.97 -4.97 9.14
N SER A 70 9.99 -4.75 10.01
CA SER A 70 8.70 -4.22 9.60
C SER A 70 8.29 -3.05 10.48
N PHE A 71 7.81 -1.99 9.86
CA PHE A 71 7.12 -0.90 10.54
C PHE A 71 6.26 -0.16 9.54
N LEU A 72 5.21 0.47 10.05
CA LEU A 72 4.29 1.27 9.28
C LEU A 72 3.92 2.49 10.11
N GLU A 73 4.12 3.68 9.56
CA GLU A 73 3.82 4.94 10.23
C GLU A 73 2.98 5.81 9.30
N ILE A 74 1.82 6.25 9.76
CA ILE A 74 1.00 7.20 9.00
C ILE A 74 1.52 8.60 9.30
N LEU A 75 2.00 9.29 8.26
CA LEU A 75 2.56 10.64 8.39
C LEU A 75 1.48 11.70 8.30
N SER A 76 0.47 11.50 7.44
CA SER A 76 -0.63 12.44 7.28
C SER A 76 -1.83 11.75 6.66
N CYS A 77 -3.02 12.27 6.95
CA CYS A 77 -4.28 11.77 6.39
C CYS A 77 -5.24 12.94 6.28
N GLU A 78 -5.66 13.26 5.06
CA GLU A 78 -6.63 14.32 4.80
C GLU A 78 -7.83 13.73 4.07
N ILE A 79 -9.01 13.90 4.63
CA ILE A 79 -10.26 13.40 4.06
C ILE A 79 -11.09 14.59 3.56
N VAL A 80 -11.51 14.51 2.30
CA VAL A 80 -12.41 15.49 1.69
C VAL A 80 -13.55 14.73 1.03
N GLY A 81 -14.71 14.70 1.70
CA GLY A 81 -15.87 13.96 1.20
C GLY A 81 -15.56 12.48 1.04
N ASN A 82 -15.75 11.97 -0.16
CA ASN A 82 -15.53 10.56 -0.50
C ASN A 82 -14.12 10.30 -1.02
N THR A 83 -13.18 11.20 -0.76
CA THR A 83 -11.78 11.06 -1.16
C THR A 83 -10.86 11.27 0.04
N ALA A 84 -9.64 10.74 -0.06
CA ALA A 84 -8.62 10.99 0.96
C ALA A 84 -7.24 10.91 0.35
N ILE A 85 -6.31 11.66 0.94
CA ILE A 85 -4.88 11.60 0.61
C ILE A 85 -4.15 11.21 1.89
N VAL A 86 -3.33 10.15 1.81
CA VAL A 86 -2.61 9.62 2.97
C VAL A 86 -1.16 9.45 2.60
N GLN A 87 -0.26 9.87 3.49
CA GLN A 87 1.16 9.61 3.32
C GLN A 87 1.65 8.72 4.45
N ILE A 88 2.42 7.71 4.12
CA ILE A 88 2.98 6.77 5.10
C ILE A 88 4.48 6.61 4.89
N ARG A 89 5.12 6.05 5.92
CA ARG A 89 6.50 5.61 5.88
C ARG A 89 6.49 4.14 6.27
N GLU A 90 7.10 3.27 5.46
CA GLU A 90 7.05 1.82 5.70
C GLU A 90 8.37 1.14 5.38
N ALA A 91 8.66 0.06 6.09
CA ALA A 91 9.79 -0.81 5.77
C ALA A 91 9.30 -1.99 4.94
N TYR A 92 9.92 -2.21 3.78
CA TYR A 92 9.56 -3.33 2.90
C TYR A 92 10.77 -3.74 2.06
N LEU A 93 11.02 -5.04 1.99
CA LEU A 93 12.13 -5.63 1.20
C LEU A 93 13.50 -5.01 1.54
N GLY A 94 13.72 -4.73 2.82
CA GLY A 94 15.00 -4.17 3.28
C GLY A 94 15.19 -2.69 2.98
N MET A 95 14.14 -2.01 2.51
CA MET A 95 14.17 -0.58 2.18
C MET A 95 13.14 0.16 3.01
N VAL A 96 13.31 1.47 3.12
CA VAL A 96 12.32 2.34 3.74
C VAL A 96 11.71 3.21 2.65
N PHE A 97 10.39 3.17 2.56
CA PHE A 97 9.62 3.93 1.56
C PHE A 97 8.84 5.04 2.19
N ILE A 98 8.70 6.14 1.47
CA ILE A 98 7.65 7.13 1.70
C ILE A 98 6.64 6.92 0.58
N ASP A 99 5.40 6.61 0.95
CA ASP A 99 4.33 6.34 -0.01
C ASP A 99 3.24 7.38 0.13
N SER A 100 2.69 7.78 -1.03
CA SER A 100 1.52 8.67 -1.08
C SER A 100 0.37 7.90 -1.70
N PHE A 101 -0.74 7.82 -0.96
CA PHE A 101 -1.94 7.13 -1.42
C PHE A 101 -3.06 8.11 -1.69
N SER A 102 -3.81 7.90 -2.77
CA SER A 102 -5.14 8.47 -2.88
C SER A 102 -6.17 7.37 -2.63
N PHE A 103 -7.26 7.73 -1.96
CA PHE A 103 -8.34 6.82 -1.60
C PHE A 103 -9.66 7.28 -2.19
N LEU A 104 -10.50 6.32 -2.53
CA LEU A 104 -11.90 6.57 -2.87
C LEU A 104 -12.79 5.78 -1.93
N LYS A 105 -13.89 6.42 -1.51
CA LYS A 105 -14.97 5.75 -0.77
C LYS A 105 -16.11 5.46 -1.74
N LYS A 106 -16.36 4.18 -1.98
CA LYS A 106 -17.46 3.70 -2.83
C LYS A 106 -18.34 2.78 -1.99
N ASP A 107 -19.64 3.05 -1.94
CA ASP A 107 -20.60 2.21 -1.18
C ASP A 107 -20.12 1.96 0.26
N GLU A 108 -19.72 3.03 0.95
CA GLU A 108 -19.22 3.02 2.33
C GLU A 108 -17.90 2.28 2.52
N THR A 109 -17.22 1.88 1.44
CA THR A 109 -15.94 1.17 1.51
C THR A 109 -14.80 2.03 0.97
N TRP A 110 -13.77 2.23 1.79
CA TRP A 110 -12.57 2.93 1.39
C TRP A 110 -11.55 1.96 0.79
N ARG A 111 -11.03 2.31 -0.39
CA ARG A 111 -9.95 1.54 -1.03
C ARG A 111 -8.91 2.47 -1.63
N ILE A 112 -7.68 1.98 -1.69
CA ILE A 112 -6.58 2.72 -2.30
C ILE A 112 -6.80 2.80 -3.80
N TYR A 113 -6.82 4.01 -4.35
CA TYR A 113 -7.00 4.24 -5.77
C TYR A 113 -5.69 4.45 -6.51
N THR A 114 -4.72 5.15 -5.90
CA THR A 114 -3.36 5.26 -6.44
C THR A 114 -2.36 5.09 -5.31
N LYS A 115 -1.21 4.55 -5.66
CA LYS A 115 -0.05 4.50 -4.77
C LYS A 115 1.15 5.04 -5.52
N LEU A 116 1.79 6.04 -4.93
CA LEU A 116 3.10 6.52 -5.38
C LEU A 116 4.11 6.16 -4.32
N PHE A 117 5.19 5.50 -4.71
CA PHE A 117 6.23 5.10 -3.77
C PHE A 117 7.59 5.65 -4.16
N HIS A 118 8.41 5.94 -3.15
CA HIS A 118 9.79 6.40 -3.34
C HIS A 118 10.64 5.88 -2.19
N VAL A 119 11.80 5.33 -2.51
CA VAL A 119 12.73 4.87 -1.48
C VAL A 119 13.30 6.12 -0.78
N GLU A 120 13.22 6.14 0.56
CA GLU A 120 13.67 7.29 1.34
C GLU A 120 15.18 7.49 1.22
N SER A 121 15.91 6.41 1.20
CA SER A 121 17.37 6.46 0.98
C SER A 121 18.01 5.08 1.07
#